data_9250961e121fe4eb27c323708c283798
#
_entry.id   9250961e121fe4eb27c323708c283798
#
_cell.length_a   1.000
_cell.length_b   1.000
_cell.length_c   1.000
_cell.angle_alpha   90.00
_cell.angle_beta   90.00
_cell.angle_gamma   90.00
#
_symmetry.space_group_name_H-M   'P 1'
#
loop_
_entity.id
_entity.type
_entity.pdbx_description
1 polymer ?
#
loop_
_entity_poly.entity_id
_entity_poly.type
_entity_poly.pdbx_seq_one_letter_code
_entity_poly.pdbx_strand_id
1 'polypeptide(L)'
;MCIRDRYSGDTYCTDCNETLSYGYTISAYGHDYDNGVITTEPTAEIDGIITYTCKWCKHQDTKTLGKLGDGEPYIEGSFQKKSWDTVNDLIKTSKEKDTISIIMNGARTLPASVLSGIKGKDISLNLDMENGFIWKINGTSITAETPADTDLSVTNTAEYIPAALYSLISANQNDFGFHLGRNGAFDFPAVLSVKADASCAGFMANLFWYDVENGVLQCIQTVTVGGAFERSIPYADFTLSKGQDYFIAFGTESLNGRVIHTDGSITDENGVYLRPANTKISSHSIDRNKLTVKLAKGCAGAQGYDFVISKKSNMLQTGKFSQTVSSTGKPQASFRYLAKGTWYVAARSWVLDVQGNKVYGSWTKIKNCLL
;
A
#
# COMPACT_ATOMS: atom_id res chain seq x y z
N MET A 1 17.86 -10.14 -10.84
CA MET A 1 18.96 -9.20 -10.61
C MET A 1 18.32 -7.84 -10.44
N CYS A 2 18.38 -7.30 -9.22
CA CYS A 2 17.52 -6.22 -8.75
C CYS A 2 18.09 -4.81 -8.92
N ILE A 3 19.36 -4.63 -9.29
CA ILE A 3 20.09 -3.50 -8.72
C ILE A 3 20.71 -2.52 -9.71
N ARG A 4 20.72 -2.78 -10.98
CA ARG A 4 21.31 -1.82 -11.94
C ARG A 4 20.57 -1.83 -13.24
N ASP A 5 20.31 -0.64 -13.77
CA ASP A 5 20.05 -0.47 -15.17
C ASP A 5 21.23 -1.06 -15.95
N ARG A 6 20.90 -1.84 -16.96
CA ARG A 6 21.88 -2.43 -17.84
C ARG A 6 21.74 -1.81 -19.21
N TYR A 7 22.85 -1.58 -19.85
CA TYR A 7 22.89 -1.26 -21.25
C TYR A 7 23.17 -2.55 -22.03
N SER A 8 22.36 -2.85 -23.02
CA SER A 8 22.51 -4.10 -23.79
C SER A 8 23.76 -4.11 -24.68
N GLY A 9 24.45 -2.96 -24.79
CA GLY A 9 25.59 -2.77 -25.67
C GLY A 9 25.18 -2.44 -27.11
N ASP A 10 26.00 -1.64 -27.76
CA ASP A 10 25.88 -1.37 -29.19
C ASP A 10 26.51 -2.52 -29.99
N THR A 11 25.99 -2.75 -31.18
CA THR A 11 26.60 -3.71 -32.11
C THR A 11 27.28 -2.98 -33.23
N TYR A 12 28.51 -3.35 -33.53
CA TYR A 12 29.35 -2.73 -34.53
C TYR A 12 29.69 -3.71 -35.67
N CYS A 13 29.86 -3.17 -36.87
CA CYS A 13 30.42 -3.93 -37.98
C CYS A 13 31.89 -4.25 -37.68
N THR A 14 32.28 -5.51 -37.79
CA THR A 14 33.67 -5.96 -37.56
C THR A 14 34.67 -5.46 -38.61
N ASP A 15 34.16 -5.11 -39.82
CA ASP A 15 35.01 -4.74 -40.92
C ASP A 15 35.21 -3.22 -41.08
N CYS A 16 34.14 -2.42 -40.78
CA CYS A 16 34.20 -0.96 -40.95
C CYS A 16 33.98 -0.19 -39.63
N ASN A 17 33.72 -0.86 -38.52
CA ASN A 17 33.47 -0.29 -37.21
C ASN A 17 32.27 0.68 -37.14
N GLU A 18 31.35 0.62 -38.13
CA GLU A 18 30.09 1.36 -38.06
C GLU A 18 29.15 0.73 -37.07
N THR A 19 28.37 1.57 -36.37
CA THR A 19 27.34 1.10 -35.44
C THR A 19 26.14 0.52 -36.19
N LEU A 20 25.95 -0.79 -36.10
CA LEU A 20 24.86 -1.51 -36.74
C LEU A 20 23.53 -1.40 -35.97
N SER A 21 23.61 -1.34 -34.66
CA SER A 21 22.47 -1.05 -33.78
C SER A 21 22.93 -0.48 -32.46
N TYR A 22 22.12 0.44 -31.93
CA TYR A 22 22.32 0.96 -30.59
C TYR A 22 21.71 0.01 -29.56
N GLY A 23 22.39 -0.16 -28.46
CA GLY A 23 21.86 -0.83 -27.31
C GLY A 23 20.70 -0.06 -26.66
N TYR A 24 20.04 -0.67 -25.72
CA TYR A 24 18.96 -0.06 -24.96
C TYR A 24 19.18 -0.28 -23.46
N THR A 25 18.64 0.64 -22.68
CA THR A 25 18.68 0.53 -21.22
C THR A 25 17.61 -0.47 -20.77
N ILE A 26 18.03 -1.47 -20.00
CA ILE A 26 17.15 -2.41 -19.32
C ILE A 26 17.03 -1.89 -17.90
N SER A 27 15.87 -1.32 -17.57
CA SER A 27 15.60 -0.82 -16.23
C SER A 27 15.69 -1.90 -15.19
N ALA A 28 16.26 -1.57 -14.03
CA ALA A 28 16.27 -2.46 -12.89
C ALA A 28 14.85 -2.74 -12.40
N TYR A 29 14.58 -3.98 -11.99
CA TYR A 29 13.27 -4.35 -11.44
C TYR A 29 13.02 -3.84 -10.01
N GLY A 30 13.99 -3.09 -9.46
CA GLY A 30 13.95 -2.69 -8.06
C GLY A 30 14.22 -3.86 -7.10
N HIS A 31 14.02 -3.63 -5.83
CA HIS A 31 14.16 -4.65 -4.78
C HIS A 31 12.77 -5.13 -4.34
N ASP A 32 12.60 -6.45 -4.20
CA ASP A 32 11.47 -7.07 -3.52
C ASP A 32 11.93 -7.43 -2.10
N TYR A 33 11.65 -6.54 -1.16
CA TYR A 33 12.04 -6.70 0.24
C TYR A 33 11.12 -7.69 0.97
N ASP A 34 11.65 -8.24 2.03
CA ASP A 34 10.87 -8.99 3.04
C ASP A 34 10.04 -8.02 3.91
N ASN A 35 9.39 -8.56 4.93
CA ASN A 35 8.58 -7.76 5.86
C ASN A 35 9.42 -6.95 6.86
N GLY A 36 10.74 -7.02 6.77
CA GLY A 36 11.66 -6.39 7.71
C GLY A 36 11.81 -7.15 9.03
N VAL A 37 12.96 -6.99 9.64
CA VAL A 37 13.27 -7.50 10.98
C VAL A 37 13.82 -6.36 11.81
N ILE A 38 13.36 -6.22 13.06
CA ILE A 38 13.93 -5.26 14.00
C ILE A 38 15.34 -5.75 14.33
N THR A 39 16.34 -5.02 13.83
CA THR A 39 17.76 -5.32 14.05
C THR A 39 18.38 -4.54 15.19
N THR A 40 17.75 -3.41 15.55
CA THR A 40 18.07 -2.65 16.75
C THR A 40 16.77 -2.30 17.44
N GLU A 41 16.57 -2.82 18.64
CA GLU A 41 15.40 -2.45 19.43
C GLU A 41 15.51 -0.96 19.84
N PRO A 42 14.43 -0.17 19.68
CA PRO A 42 14.43 1.21 20.12
C PRO A 42 14.55 1.28 21.63
N THR A 43 15.34 2.24 22.11
CA THR A 43 15.45 2.58 23.52
C THR A 43 15.11 4.05 23.75
N ALA A 44 15.11 4.51 25.01
CA ALA A 44 14.94 5.93 25.31
C ALA A 44 16.08 6.80 24.73
N GLU A 45 17.24 6.21 24.47
CA GLU A 45 18.45 6.92 24.05
C GLU A 45 18.80 6.66 22.57
N ILE A 46 18.41 5.51 22.04
CA ILE A 46 18.80 5.03 20.73
C ILE A 46 17.57 4.75 19.88
N ASP A 47 17.55 5.24 18.65
CA ASP A 47 16.52 4.91 17.65
C ASP A 47 16.57 3.42 17.33
N GLY A 48 15.41 2.78 17.24
CA GLY A 48 15.29 1.44 16.72
C GLY A 48 15.55 1.41 15.22
N ILE A 49 15.99 0.26 14.72
CA ILE A 49 16.23 0.04 13.29
C ILE A 49 15.50 -1.22 12.86
N ILE A 50 14.67 -1.09 11.83
CA ILE A 50 14.13 -2.22 11.08
C ILE A 50 14.94 -2.38 9.79
N THR A 51 15.40 -3.58 9.53
CA THR A 51 16.18 -3.94 8.34
C THR A 51 15.34 -4.78 7.41
N TYR A 52 15.18 -4.33 6.19
CA TYR A 52 14.51 -5.02 5.11
C TYR A 52 15.56 -5.71 4.24
N THR A 53 15.36 -6.97 3.92
CA THR A 53 16.30 -7.72 3.08
C THR A 53 15.62 -8.10 1.77
N CYS A 54 16.23 -7.73 0.65
CA CYS A 54 15.73 -8.14 -0.66
C CYS A 54 15.77 -9.66 -0.79
N LYS A 55 14.63 -10.28 -1.09
CA LYS A 55 14.47 -11.75 -1.22
C LYS A 55 15.41 -12.33 -2.26
N TRP A 56 15.76 -11.55 -3.30
CA TRP A 56 16.52 -12.02 -4.45
C TRP A 56 18.02 -11.75 -4.37
N CYS A 57 18.42 -10.53 -4.01
CA CYS A 57 19.83 -10.10 -4.06
C CYS A 57 20.44 -9.88 -2.68
N LYS A 58 19.65 -10.05 -1.61
CA LYS A 58 20.09 -9.87 -0.21
C LYS A 58 20.54 -8.42 0.10
N HIS A 59 20.25 -7.47 -0.78
CA HIS A 59 20.46 -6.06 -0.47
C HIS A 59 19.60 -5.71 0.75
N GLN A 60 20.19 -4.97 1.68
CA GLN A 60 19.51 -4.51 2.89
C GLN A 60 19.21 -3.01 2.78
N ASP A 61 18.02 -2.65 3.20
CA ASP A 61 17.60 -1.27 3.44
C ASP A 61 17.13 -1.14 4.87
N THR A 62 17.30 0.03 5.46
CA THR A 62 16.97 0.26 6.87
C THR A 62 16.02 1.42 7.03
N LYS A 63 15.07 1.29 7.95
CA LYS A 63 14.24 2.39 8.44
C LYS A 63 14.43 2.60 9.93
N THR A 64 14.46 3.86 10.32
CA THR A 64 14.47 4.24 11.74
C THR A 64 13.08 4.09 12.33
N LEU A 65 12.98 3.39 13.45
CA LEU A 65 11.73 3.21 14.21
C LEU A 65 11.49 4.31 15.25
N GLY A 66 12.44 5.23 15.42
CA GLY A 66 12.42 6.25 16.47
C GLY A 66 12.80 5.72 17.87
N LYS A 67 12.98 6.62 18.81
CA LYS A 67 13.31 6.29 20.21
C LYS A 67 12.06 5.91 20.98
N LEU A 68 12.20 5.00 21.93
CA LEU A 68 11.20 4.80 22.96
C LEU A 68 11.47 5.85 24.07
N GLY A 69 10.41 6.53 24.49
CA GLY A 69 10.48 7.35 25.69
C GLY A 69 10.48 6.52 26.97
N ASP A 70 10.49 7.17 28.10
CA ASP A 70 10.49 6.51 29.41
C ASP A 70 9.12 5.94 29.82
N GLY A 71 8.09 6.11 28.99
CA GLY A 71 6.74 5.60 29.23
C GLY A 71 5.87 6.50 30.10
N GLU A 72 6.39 7.64 30.56
CA GLU A 72 5.67 8.60 31.38
C GLU A 72 5.20 9.78 30.52
N PRO A 73 3.91 9.90 30.20
CA PRO A 73 3.40 10.97 29.36
C PRO A 73 3.43 12.32 30.08
N TYR A 74 3.43 13.39 29.30
CA TYR A 74 3.38 14.74 29.84
C TYR A 74 2.54 15.67 28.95
N ILE A 75 2.01 16.73 29.55
CA ILE A 75 1.30 17.78 28.83
C ILE A 75 2.32 18.58 28.02
N GLU A 76 2.03 18.84 26.75
CA GLU A 76 2.90 19.63 25.88
C GLU A 76 3.34 20.92 26.55
N GLY A 77 4.65 21.19 26.57
CA GLY A 77 5.24 22.33 27.28
C GLY A 77 5.50 22.12 28.78
N SER A 78 5.11 20.97 29.35
CA SER A 78 5.25 20.69 30.80
C SER A 78 6.07 19.42 31.09
N PHE A 79 7.16 19.22 30.38
CA PHE A 79 8.05 18.05 30.46
C PHE A 79 8.46 17.66 31.89
N GLN A 80 8.58 18.62 32.81
CA GLN A 80 9.02 18.37 34.19
C GLN A 80 7.95 17.71 35.08
N LYS A 81 6.71 17.56 34.58
CA LYS A 81 5.59 16.99 35.34
C LYS A 81 5.01 15.80 34.60
N LYS A 82 5.83 14.76 34.43
CA LYS A 82 5.44 13.55 33.73
C LYS A 82 4.58 12.68 34.64
N SER A 83 3.35 12.42 34.30
CA SER A 83 2.52 11.33 34.79
C SER A 83 1.08 11.44 34.27
N TRP A 84 0.35 10.35 34.24
CA TRP A 84 -1.09 10.35 34.02
C TRP A 84 -1.87 11.08 35.11
N ASP A 85 -1.34 11.15 36.33
CA ASP A 85 -1.98 11.91 37.44
C ASP A 85 -2.02 13.40 37.10
N THR A 86 -0.93 13.95 36.56
CA THR A 86 -0.88 15.35 36.10
C THR A 86 -1.92 15.62 34.99
N VAL A 87 -2.10 14.67 34.06
CA VAL A 87 -3.12 14.76 33.01
C VAL A 87 -4.52 14.73 33.64
N ASN A 88 -4.78 13.79 34.55
CA ASN A 88 -6.07 13.69 35.26
C ASN A 88 -6.38 14.95 36.06
N ASP A 89 -5.40 15.56 36.70
CA ASP A 89 -5.61 16.83 37.45
C ASP A 89 -5.94 17.99 36.54
N LEU A 90 -5.32 18.06 35.35
CA LEU A 90 -5.69 19.06 34.36
C LEU A 90 -7.13 18.83 33.84
N ILE A 91 -7.52 17.59 33.54
CA ILE A 91 -8.87 17.25 33.11
C ILE A 91 -9.94 17.70 34.10
N LYS A 92 -9.68 17.60 35.43
CA LYS A 92 -10.62 18.03 36.48
C LYS A 92 -10.90 19.56 36.43
N THR A 93 -9.94 20.33 35.97
CA THR A 93 -10.00 21.80 35.91
C THR A 93 -10.32 22.35 34.53
N SER A 94 -10.31 21.50 33.51
CA SER A 94 -10.62 21.85 32.11
C SER A 94 -12.09 22.15 31.90
N LYS A 95 -12.35 23.00 30.92
CA LYS A 95 -13.70 23.45 30.52
C LYS A 95 -14.13 22.75 29.24
N GLU A 96 -15.43 22.82 28.96
CA GLU A 96 -15.97 22.37 27.66
C GLU A 96 -15.24 23.07 26.50
N LYS A 97 -14.93 22.29 25.48
CA LYS A 97 -14.18 22.67 24.26
C LYS A 97 -12.66 22.84 24.45
N ASP A 98 -12.15 22.56 25.64
CA ASP A 98 -10.70 22.54 25.84
C ASP A 98 -10.08 21.35 25.08
N THR A 99 -8.89 21.58 24.54
CA THR A 99 -8.04 20.56 23.95
C THR A 99 -6.76 20.43 24.76
N ILE A 100 -6.49 19.21 25.23
CA ILE A 100 -5.28 18.91 26.00
C ILE A 100 -4.32 18.14 25.07
N SER A 101 -3.17 18.76 24.79
CA SER A 101 -2.10 18.11 24.01
C SER A 101 -1.15 17.38 24.95
N ILE A 102 -0.98 16.09 24.71
CA ILE A 102 -0.20 15.17 25.54
C ILE A 102 0.87 14.53 24.66
N ILE A 103 2.11 14.58 25.08
CA ILE A 103 3.20 13.80 24.49
C ILE A 103 3.22 12.46 25.21
N MET A 104 3.08 11.37 24.46
CA MET A 104 2.98 10.03 25.04
C MET A 104 4.31 9.52 25.60
N ASN A 105 5.43 10.04 25.13
CA ASN A 105 6.77 9.78 25.67
C ASN A 105 7.06 8.28 25.86
N GLY A 106 6.66 7.48 24.86
CA GLY A 106 6.79 6.02 24.86
C GLY A 106 5.64 5.28 25.54
N ALA A 107 4.72 5.95 26.24
CA ALA A 107 3.51 5.32 26.72
C ALA A 107 2.66 4.80 25.56
N ARG A 108 2.13 3.60 25.71
CA ARG A 108 1.29 2.94 24.68
C ARG A 108 -0.16 2.81 25.09
N THR A 109 -0.42 2.86 26.38
CA THR A 109 -1.74 2.63 26.96
C THR A 109 -2.33 3.93 27.46
N LEU A 110 -3.57 4.21 27.05
CA LEU A 110 -4.40 5.27 27.60
C LEU A 110 -5.21 4.68 28.77
N PRO A 111 -5.01 5.15 30.02
CA PRO A 111 -5.70 4.59 31.17
C PRO A 111 -7.21 4.84 31.15
N ALA A 112 -7.95 3.90 31.70
CA ALA A 112 -9.40 3.99 31.94
C ALA A 112 -9.78 5.22 32.77
N SER A 113 -8.93 5.63 33.71
CA SER A 113 -9.13 6.83 34.54
C SER A 113 -9.19 8.12 33.73
N VAL A 114 -8.34 8.24 32.70
CA VAL A 114 -8.30 9.39 31.80
C VAL A 114 -9.54 9.42 30.92
N LEU A 115 -9.89 8.27 30.31
CA LEU A 115 -11.13 8.13 29.52
C LEU A 115 -12.37 8.45 30.34
N SER A 116 -12.46 7.93 31.57
CA SER A 116 -13.56 8.22 32.50
C SER A 116 -13.60 9.69 32.90
N GLY A 117 -12.46 10.33 33.03
CA GLY A 117 -12.34 11.75 33.39
C GLY A 117 -12.94 12.70 32.37
N ILE A 118 -12.84 12.39 31.07
CA ILE A 118 -13.40 13.18 29.96
C ILE A 118 -14.75 12.67 29.48
N LYS A 119 -15.17 11.45 29.80
CA LYS A 119 -16.39 10.84 29.31
C LYS A 119 -17.60 11.78 29.46
N GLY A 120 -18.35 11.97 28.34
CA GLY A 120 -19.53 12.83 28.28
C GLY A 120 -19.26 14.33 28.28
N LYS A 121 -17.98 14.76 28.37
CA LYS A 121 -17.57 16.15 28.29
C LYS A 121 -17.04 16.47 26.90
N ASP A 122 -17.27 17.69 26.41
CA ASP A 122 -16.65 18.19 25.17
C ASP A 122 -15.20 18.64 25.45
N ILE A 123 -14.38 17.69 25.89
CA ILE A 123 -12.94 17.87 26.11
C ILE A 123 -12.23 16.94 25.13
N SER A 124 -11.28 17.48 24.37
CA SER A 124 -10.48 16.71 23.43
C SER A 124 -9.07 16.43 23.96
N LEU A 125 -8.61 15.21 23.78
CA LEU A 125 -7.22 14.84 24.02
C LEU A 125 -6.52 14.67 22.66
N ASN A 126 -5.36 15.31 22.48
CA ASN A 126 -4.43 15.04 21.40
C ASN A 126 -3.23 14.31 21.98
N LEU A 127 -3.07 13.04 21.62
CA LEU A 127 -2.04 12.14 22.16
C LEU A 127 -0.99 11.93 21.07
N ASP A 128 0.13 12.66 21.16
CA ASP A 128 1.23 12.55 20.20
C ASP A 128 2.09 11.33 20.54
N MET A 129 2.11 10.37 19.61
CA MET A 129 2.88 9.13 19.74
C MET A 129 4.36 9.31 19.36
N GLU A 130 4.79 10.53 18.98
CA GLU A 130 6.17 10.92 18.61
C GLU A 130 6.73 10.20 17.35
N ASN A 131 5.95 9.32 16.74
CA ASN A 131 6.30 8.53 15.55
C ASN A 131 5.55 8.97 14.29
N GLY A 132 4.95 10.16 14.31
CA GLY A 132 4.16 10.70 13.19
C GLY A 132 2.66 10.40 13.28
N PHE A 133 2.19 9.83 14.38
CA PHE A 133 0.78 9.58 14.66
C PHE A 133 0.32 10.37 15.88
N ILE A 134 -0.86 10.96 15.77
CA ILE A 134 -1.53 11.68 16.86
C ILE A 134 -2.95 11.13 16.98
N TRP A 135 -3.29 10.58 18.13
CA TRP A 135 -4.67 10.23 18.44
C TRP A 135 -5.43 11.46 18.94
N LYS A 136 -6.62 11.68 18.39
CA LYS A 136 -7.56 12.72 18.83
C LYS A 136 -8.81 12.05 19.35
N ILE A 137 -9.09 12.23 20.64
CA ILE A 137 -10.22 11.58 21.32
C ILE A 137 -11.04 12.68 22.01
N ASN A 138 -12.31 12.79 21.66
CA ASN A 138 -13.25 13.68 22.35
C ASN A 138 -14.11 12.90 23.33
N GLY A 139 -14.29 13.43 24.53
CA GLY A 139 -15.03 12.74 25.59
C GLY A 139 -16.48 12.46 25.27
N THR A 140 -17.13 13.26 24.40
CA THR A 140 -18.50 13.03 23.93
C THR A 140 -18.61 11.78 23.05
N SER A 141 -17.51 11.29 22.46
CA SER A 141 -17.49 10.11 21.62
C SER A 141 -17.42 8.78 22.43
N ILE A 142 -17.15 8.86 23.73
CA ILE A 142 -16.98 7.68 24.59
C ILE A 142 -18.35 7.15 24.98
N THR A 143 -18.74 6.03 24.38
CA THR A 143 -20.06 5.39 24.61
C THR A 143 -20.00 4.27 25.64
N ALA A 144 -18.83 3.69 25.91
CA ALA A 144 -18.67 2.63 26.90
C ALA A 144 -19.14 3.08 28.27
N GLU A 145 -19.95 2.29 28.96
CA GLU A 145 -20.43 2.59 30.31
C GLU A 145 -19.25 2.69 31.30
N THR A 146 -18.36 1.73 31.21
CA THR A 146 -17.09 1.71 31.97
C THR A 146 -15.94 1.58 30.97
N PRO A 147 -15.23 2.67 30.65
CA PRO A 147 -14.06 2.62 29.80
C PRO A 147 -12.98 1.72 30.39
N ALA A 148 -12.26 1.02 29.53
CA ALA A 148 -11.10 0.19 29.91
C ALA A 148 -9.80 0.82 29.43
N ASP A 149 -8.69 0.36 30.01
CA ASP A 149 -7.36 0.70 29.51
C ASP A 149 -7.28 0.36 28.02
N THR A 150 -6.82 1.31 27.22
CA THR A 150 -6.82 1.17 25.77
C THR A 150 -5.41 1.26 25.23
N ASP A 151 -4.97 0.19 24.55
CA ASP A 151 -3.72 0.19 23.80
C ASP A 151 -3.87 1.08 22.57
N LEU A 152 -3.07 2.12 22.49
CA LEU A 152 -2.99 3.09 21.40
C LEU A 152 -1.70 2.94 20.58
N SER A 153 -0.92 1.88 20.80
CA SER A 153 0.33 1.68 20.07
C SER A 153 0.10 1.62 18.58
N VAL A 154 0.97 2.31 17.86
CA VAL A 154 0.99 2.35 16.39
C VAL A 154 2.41 2.06 15.94
N THR A 155 2.57 1.11 15.02
CA THR A 155 3.83 0.82 14.35
C THR A 155 3.76 1.20 12.88
N ASN A 156 4.83 1.77 12.33
CA ASN A 156 4.93 2.21 10.93
C ASN A 156 5.06 1.05 9.92
N THR A 157 4.65 -0.15 10.30
CA THR A 157 4.76 -1.34 9.46
C THR A 157 3.51 -2.18 9.67
N ALA A 158 2.79 -2.47 8.59
CA ALA A 158 1.70 -3.46 8.62
C ALA A 158 2.30 -4.86 8.78
N GLU A 159 1.70 -5.68 9.65
CA GLU A 159 2.22 -7.01 9.97
C GLU A 159 1.64 -8.09 9.03
N TYR A 160 0.38 -7.96 8.64
CA TYR A 160 -0.38 -9.04 8.00
C TYR A 160 -0.75 -8.76 6.54
N ILE A 161 -0.56 -7.54 6.03
CA ILE A 161 -0.97 -7.19 4.66
C ILE A 161 0.00 -7.81 3.64
N PRO A 162 -0.47 -8.72 2.75
CA PRO A 162 0.38 -9.27 1.71
C PRO A 162 0.85 -8.21 0.71
N ALA A 163 2.15 -8.22 0.37
CA ALA A 163 2.72 -7.31 -0.61
C ALA A 163 2.01 -7.34 -1.98
N ALA A 164 1.48 -8.50 -2.36
CA ALA A 164 0.73 -8.67 -3.60
C ALA A 164 -0.55 -7.82 -3.69
N LEU A 165 -1.14 -7.45 -2.54
CA LEU A 165 -2.34 -6.61 -2.51
C LEU A 165 -1.99 -5.13 -2.63
N TYR A 166 -1.14 -4.63 -1.74
CA TYR A 166 -0.83 -3.19 -1.77
C TYR A 166 -0.02 -2.78 -3.01
N SER A 167 0.75 -3.68 -3.62
CA SER A 167 1.44 -3.39 -4.89
C SER A 167 0.52 -3.06 -6.07
N LEU A 168 -0.78 -3.37 -5.96
CA LEU A 168 -1.77 -3.02 -6.99
C LEU A 168 -2.25 -1.57 -6.89
N ILE A 169 -2.07 -0.95 -5.75
CA ILE A 169 -2.55 0.41 -5.44
C ILE A 169 -1.42 1.36 -5.04
N SER A 170 -0.28 0.83 -4.59
CA SER A 170 0.89 1.63 -4.23
C SER A 170 1.54 2.18 -5.51
N ALA A 171 1.37 3.47 -5.72
CA ALA A 171 1.92 4.22 -6.85
C ALA A 171 2.80 5.39 -6.40
N ASN A 172 2.73 5.77 -5.13
CA ASN A 172 3.50 6.84 -4.54
C ASN A 172 4.58 6.26 -3.61
N GLN A 173 5.79 6.82 -3.66
CA GLN A 173 6.89 6.40 -2.79
C GLN A 173 6.62 6.61 -1.29
N ASN A 174 5.64 7.45 -0.96
CA ASN A 174 5.23 7.75 0.41
C ASN A 174 4.08 6.86 0.90
N ASP A 175 3.61 5.91 0.06
CA ASP A 175 2.60 4.94 0.47
C ASP A 175 3.17 4.00 1.52
N PHE A 176 2.41 3.73 2.58
CA PHE A 176 2.89 2.87 3.65
C PHE A 176 1.77 2.15 4.40
N GLY A 177 2.11 1.04 5.04
CA GLY A 177 1.24 0.33 5.97
C GLY A 177 1.59 0.64 7.42
N PHE A 178 0.61 0.54 8.30
CA PHE A 178 0.81 0.63 9.74
C PHE A 178 -0.07 -0.38 10.48
N HIS A 179 0.34 -0.73 11.68
CA HIS A 179 -0.36 -1.66 12.55
C HIS A 179 -0.76 -0.96 13.85
N LEU A 180 -1.97 -1.22 14.33
CA LEU A 180 -2.45 -0.81 15.63
C LEU A 180 -2.35 -2.00 16.59
N GLY A 181 -1.66 -1.83 17.73
CA GLY A 181 -1.44 -2.90 18.70
C GLY A 181 -2.72 -3.44 19.33
N ARG A 182 -3.76 -2.60 19.45
CA ARG A 182 -5.07 -3.08 19.85
C ARG A 182 -5.67 -3.97 18.77
N ASN A 183 -6.08 -5.17 19.15
CA ASN A 183 -6.83 -6.06 18.28
C ASN A 183 -8.34 -5.93 18.59
N GLY A 184 -9.15 -5.63 17.57
CA GLY A 184 -10.60 -5.49 17.70
C GLY A 184 -11.10 -4.06 17.88
N ALA A 185 -12.37 -3.92 18.28
CA ALA A 185 -13.05 -2.63 18.35
C ALA A 185 -12.52 -1.73 19.50
N PHE A 186 -12.53 -0.41 19.24
CA PHE A 186 -12.40 0.59 20.27
C PHE A 186 -13.75 0.82 20.97
N ASP A 187 -13.71 1.22 22.22
CA ASP A 187 -14.89 1.61 22.99
C ASP A 187 -15.45 2.98 22.55
N PHE A 188 -14.77 3.63 21.60
CA PHE A 188 -15.08 4.94 21.04
C PHE A 188 -14.46 5.08 19.65
N PRO A 189 -15.05 5.82 18.72
CA PRO A 189 -14.37 6.25 17.51
C PRO A 189 -13.33 7.32 17.86
N ALA A 190 -12.11 7.13 17.41
CA ALA A 190 -11.03 8.09 17.59
C ALA A 190 -10.47 8.54 16.24
N VAL A 191 -10.04 9.79 16.17
CA VAL A 191 -9.35 10.27 14.97
C VAL A 191 -7.86 9.98 15.14
N LEU A 192 -7.27 9.30 14.15
CA LEU A 192 -5.84 9.13 14.02
C LEU A 192 -5.33 10.11 12.96
N SER A 193 -4.61 11.13 13.41
CA SER A 193 -3.87 12.05 12.53
C SER A 193 -2.56 11.39 12.13
N VAL A 194 -2.37 11.20 10.84
CA VAL A 194 -1.18 10.57 10.26
C VAL A 194 -0.36 11.62 9.54
N LYS A 195 0.88 11.80 9.97
CA LYS A 195 1.83 12.71 9.32
C LYS A 195 2.12 12.22 7.91
N ALA A 196 1.93 13.11 6.93
CA ALA A 196 2.28 12.85 5.55
C ALA A 196 3.57 13.58 5.15
N ASP A 197 4.22 13.11 4.08
CA ASP A 197 5.31 13.84 3.46
C ASP A 197 4.79 15.16 2.86
N ALA A 198 5.62 16.20 2.85
CA ALA A 198 5.26 17.50 2.32
C ALA A 198 4.84 17.45 0.84
N SER A 199 5.38 16.52 0.07
CA SER A 199 5.02 16.29 -1.34
C SER A 199 3.61 15.73 -1.53
N CYS A 200 3.00 15.19 -0.46
CA CYS A 200 1.63 14.67 -0.48
C CYS A 200 0.58 15.73 -0.10
N ALA A 201 0.97 16.96 0.21
CA ALA A 201 0.02 18.03 0.54
C ALA A 201 -1.00 18.25 -0.60
N GLY A 202 -2.28 18.22 -0.25
CA GLY A 202 -3.39 18.33 -1.21
C GLY A 202 -3.75 17.04 -1.95
N PHE A 203 -3.01 15.94 -1.75
CA PHE A 203 -3.39 14.63 -2.27
C PHE A 203 -4.57 14.03 -1.48
N MET A 204 -5.23 13.07 -2.10
CA MET A 204 -6.15 12.17 -1.41
C MET A 204 -5.33 11.11 -0.68
N ALA A 205 -5.51 10.97 0.63
CA ALA A 205 -5.01 9.85 1.42
C ALA A 205 -6.13 8.81 1.51
N ASN A 206 -5.92 7.67 0.87
CA ASN A 206 -6.86 6.57 0.81
C ASN A 206 -6.48 5.53 1.86
N LEU A 207 -7.32 5.36 2.87
CA LEU A 207 -7.09 4.41 3.95
C LEU A 207 -7.71 3.06 3.60
N PHE A 208 -6.86 2.06 3.52
CA PHE A 208 -7.26 0.68 3.31
C PHE A 208 -7.15 -0.11 4.61
N TRP A 209 -8.15 -0.90 4.86
CA TRP A 209 -8.17 -1.91 5.91
C TRP A 209 -7.99 -3.29 5.30
N TYR A 210 -7.17 -4.13 5.94
CA TYR A 210 -6.97 -5.51 5.52
C TYR A 210 -7.96 -6.42 6.23
N ASP A 211 -8.88 -7.00 5.46
CA ASP A 211 -9.77 -8.06 5.92
C ASP A 211 -9.05 -9.40 5.85
N VAL A 212 -8.56 -9.86 6.99
CA VAL A 212 -7.81 -11.12 7.12
C VAL A 212 -8.68 -12.33 6.76
N GLU A 213 -9.98 -12.30 7.11
CA GLU A 213 -10.90 -13.43 6.88
C GLU A 213 -11.16 -13.63 5.39
N ASN A 214 -11.38 -12.56 4.66
CA ASN A 214 -11.65 -12.60 3.23
C ASN A 214 -10.39 -12.46 2.36
N GLY A 215 -9.26 -12.11 2.94
CA GLY A 215 -8.00 -11.92 2.22
C GLY A 215 -8.04 -10.74 1.24
N VAL A 216 -8.76 -9.68 1.55
CA VAL A 216 -8.93 -8.50 0.69
C VAL A 216 -8.47 -7.22 1.38
N LEU A 217 -8.06 -6.25 0.59
CA LEU A 217 -7.70 -4.91 1.05
C LEU A 217 -8.80 -3.94 0.62
N GLN A 218 -9.52 -3.37 1.57
CA GLN A 218 -10.69 -2.52 1.32
C GLN A 218 -10.40 -1.06 1.66
N CYS A 219 -10.64 -0.15 0.72
CA CYS A 219 -10.59 1.28 0.99
C CYS A 219 -11.84 1.70 1.77
N ILE A 220 -11.63 2.06 3.04
CA ILE A 220 -12.73 2.37 3.97
C ILE A 220 -12.91 3.88 4.17
N GLN A 221 -11.91 4.69 3.86
CA GLN A 221 -11.97 6.14 4.01
C GLN A 221 -11.00 6.83 3.05
N THR A 222 -11.39 7.98 2.53
CA THR A 222 -10.53 8.89 1.78
C THR A 222 -10.63 10.28 2.38
N VAL A 223 -9.48 10.89 2.67
CA VAL A 223 -9.39 12.25 3.20
C VAL A 223 -8.37 13.06 2.41
N THR A 224 -8.51 14.38 2.41
CA THR A 224 -7.51 15.26 1.79
C THR A 224 -6.38 15.51 2.77
N VAL A 225 -5.14 15.34 2.31
CA VAL A 225 -3.93 15.67 3.08
C VAL A 225 -3.79 17.19 3.17
N GLY A 226 -3.60 17.70 4.36
CA GLY A 226 -3.43 19.15 4.55
C GLY A 226 -4.17 19.70 5.75
N GLY A 227 -4.64 18.81 6.64
CA GLY A 227 -5.29 19.21 7.90
C GLY A 227 -4.45 20.21 8.69
N ALA A 228 -5.09 20.95 9.59
CA ALA A 228 -4.58 21.89 10.56
C ALA A 228 -3.41 22.80 10.09
N PHE A 229 -3.75 23.94 9.60
CA PHE A 229 -2.86 25.04 9.17
C PHE A 229 -1.87 25.54 10.24
N GLU A 230 -1.89 25.00 11.43
CA GLU A 230 -1.09 25.48 12.56
C GLU A 230 0.35 24.98 12.59
N ARG A 231 0.64 23.92 11.85
CA ARG A 231 2.01 23.41 11.70
C ARG A 231 2.25 23.19 10.22
N SER A 232 3.30 23.67 9.67
CA SER A 232 3.72 23.47 8.26
C SER A 232 3.91 22.00 7.82
N ILE A 233 3.41 21.04 8.59
CA ILE A 233 3.46 19.61 8.38
C ILE A 233 2.08 19.14 7.98
N PRO A 234 1.90 18.51 6.79
CA PRO A 234 0.62 17.97 6.38
C PRO A 234 0.26 16.70 7.15
N TYR A 235 -1.03 16.59 7.50
CA TYR A 235 -1.61 15.42 8.14
C TYR A 235 -2.82 14.91 7.37
N ALA A 236 -3.09 13.62 7.49
CA ALA A 236 -4.34 12.98 7.08
C ALA A 236 -5.06 12.46 8.33
N ASP A 237 -6.30 12.92 8.54
CA ASP A 237 -7.10 12.60 9.72
C ASP A 237 -8.11 11.49 9.39
N PHE A 238 -7.95 10.31 10.01
CA PHE A 238 -8.83 9.16 9.80
C PHE A 238 -9.61 8.83 11.07
N THR A 239 -10.92 8.61 10.95
CA THR A 239 -11.72 8.11 12.06
C THR A 239 -11.66 6.59 12.10
N LEU A 240 -11.14 6.02 13.19
CA LEU A 240 -10.96 4.59 13.35
C LEU A 240 -11.86 4.07 14.49
N SER A 241 -12.47 2.90 14.26
CA SER A 241 -13.33 2.22 15.24
C SER A 241 -12.75 0.89 15.72
N LYS A 242 -11.68 0.42 15.12
CA LYS A 242 -11.02 -0.85 15.47
C LYS A 242 -9.52 -0.81 15.20
N GLY A 243 -8.77 -1.57 16.00
CA GLY A 243 -7.36 -1.81 15.72
C GLY A 243 -7.20 -2.93 14.70
N GLN A 244 -6.23 -2.80 13.81
CA GLN A 244 -5.76 -3.82 12.84
C GLN A 244 -4.63 -3.25 11.98
N ASP A 245 -4.33 -3.95 10.89
CA ASP A 245 -3.44 -3.48 9.84
C ASP A 245 -4.16 -2.57 8.86
N TYR A 246 -3.51 -1.47 8.56
CA TYR A 246 -3.97 -0.47 7.61
C TYR A 246 -2.88 -0.17 6.58
N PHE A 247 -3.31 0.32 5.42
CA PHE A 247 -2.42 0.82 4.38
C PHE A 247 -2.95 2.16 3.87
N ILE A 248 -2.06 3.14 3.70
CA ILE A 248 -2.41 4.44 3.12
C ILE A 248 -1.77 4.54 1.74
N ALA A 249 -2.61 4.81 0.73
CA ALA A 249 -2.17 5.16 -0.61
C ALA A 249 -2.46 6.63 -0.89
N PHE A 250 -1.44 7.40 -1.26
CA PHE A 250 -1.54 8.80 -1.63
C PHE A 250 -1.70 8.97 -3.14
N GLY A 251 -2.67 9.75 -3.56
CA GLY A 251 -2.92 9.98 -4.97
C GLY A 251 -3.82 11.18 -5.23
N THR A 252 -4.19 11.38 -6.50
CA THR A 252 -5.05 12.49 -6.93
C THR A 252 -6.54 12.11 -6.95
N GLU A 253 -6.85 10.82 -6.74
CA GLU A 253 -8.21 10.29 -6.84
C GLU A 253 -8.64 9.62 -5.53
N SER A 254 -9.94 9.70 -5.23
CA SER A 254 -10.55 8.92 -4.16
C SER A 254 -10.70 7.45 -4.61
N LEU A 255 -10.23 6.56 -3.75
CA LEU A 255 -10.37 5.12 -3.92
C LEU A 255 -11.43 4.52 -2.96
N ASN A 256 -12.19 5.37 -2.28
CA ASN A 256 -13.19 4.94 -1.29
C ASN A 256 -14.16 3.89 -1.87
N GLY A 257 -14.45 2.85 -1.12
CA GLY A 257 -15.30 1.74 -1.53
C GLY A 257 -14.63 0.70 -2.44
N ARG A 258 -13.37 0.91 -2.87
CA ARG A 258 -12.65 -0.09 -3.69
C ARG A 258 -12.18 -1.26 -2.84
N VAL A 259 -12.31 -2.47 -3.41
CA VAL A 259 -11.86 -3.73 -2.81
C VAL A 259 -10.83 -4.36 -3.72
N ILE A 260 -9.65 -4.64 -3.17
CA ILE A 260 -8.50 -5.20 -3.87
C ILE A 260 -8.41 -6.68 -3.52
N HIS A 261 -8.42 -7.55 -4.52
CA HIS A 261 -8.40 -9.00 -4.34
C HIS A 261 -7.02 -9.61 -4.65
N THR A 262 -6.71 -10.75 -4.04
CA THR A 262 -5.42 -11.45 -4.21
C THR A 262 -5.16 -11.94 -5.64
N ASP A 263 -6.20 -12.10 -6.45
CA ASP A 263 -6.08 -12.47 -7.86
C ASP A 263 -5.75 -11.27 -8.77
N GLY A 264 -5.62 -10.08 -8.19
CA GLY A 264 -5.32 -8.83 -8.87
C GLY A 264 -6.55 -8.11 -9.43
N SER A 265 -7.76 -8.58 -9.16
CA SER A 265 -8.98 -7.84 -9.49
C SER A 265 -9.23 -6.72 -8.48
N ILE A 266 -9.96 -5.70 -8.94
CA ILE A 266 -10.47 -4.59 -8.12
C ILE A 266 -11.96 -4.49 -8.39
N THR A 267 -12.74 -4.45 -7.32
CA THR A 267 -14.19 -4.19 -7.39
C THR A 267 -14.55 -2.91 -6.64
N ASP A 268 -15.72 -2.38 -6.90
CA ASP A 268 -16.35 -1.41 -6.01
C ASP A 268 -17.04 -2.14 -4.82
N GLU A 269 -17.67 -1.37 -3.95
CA GLU A 269 -18.41 -1.88 -2.79
C GLU A 269 -19.62 -2.76 -3.15
N ASN A 270 -20.13 -2.66 -4.38
CA ASN A 270 -21.24 -3.46 -4.90
C ASN A 270 -20.77 -4.72 -5.63
N GLY A 271 -19.46 -4.95 -5.69
CA GLY A 271 -18.86 -6.08 -6.38
C GLY A 271 -18.72 -5.91 -7.90
N VAL A 272 -18.91 -4.71 -8.44
CA VAL A 272 -18.69 -4.42 -9.85
C VAL A 272 -17.19 -4.35 -10.13
N TYR A 273 -16.74 -5.09 -11.12
CA TYR A 273 -15.33 -5.15 -11.45
C TYR A 273 -14.86 -3.85 -12.15
N LEU A 274 -13.99 -3.11 -11.46
CA LEU A 274 -13.27 -1.95 -11.98
C LEU A 274 -11.96 -2.35 -12.69
N ARG A 275 -11.41 -3.50 -12.32
CA ARG A 275 -10.24 -4.12 -12.93
C ARG A 275 -10.40 -5.63 -12.87
N PRO A 276 -10.16 -6.37 -13.98
CA PRO A 276 -10.28 -7.82 -13.96
C PRO A 276 -9.08 -8.47 -13.26
N ALA A 277 -9.26 -9.70 -12.82
CA ALA A 277 -8.19 -10.53 -12.30
C ALA A 277 -7.03 -10.72 -13.29
N ASN A 278 -5.86 -10.99 -12.77
CA ASN A 278 -4.70 -11.36 -13.58
C ASN A 278 -4.90 -12.77 -14.17
N THR A 279 -4.49 -12.96 -15.42
CA THR A 279 -4.59 -14.25 -16.10
C THR A 279 -3.23 -14.94 -16.19
N LYS A 280 -3.23 -16.22 -16.60
CA LYS A 280 -2.02 -17.02 -16.84
C LYS A 280 -2.15 -17.79 -18.15
N ILE A 281 -1.06 -17.94 -18.90
CA ILE A 281 -1.01 -18.83 -20.04
C ILE A 281 -0.98 -20.28 -19.51
N SER A 282 -2.05 -21.05 -19.81
CA SER A 282 -2.16 -22.44 -19.40
C SER A 282 -1.45 -23.38 -20.36
N SER A 283 -1.62 -23.16 -21.67
CA SER A 283 -1.01 -23.99 -22.69
C SER A 283 -0.85 -23.23 -24.02
N HIS A 284 -0.03 -23.79 -24.89
CA HIS A 284 0.04 -23.41 -26.29
C HIS A 284 0.20 -24.64 -27.16
N SER A 285 -0.21 -24.54 -28.40
CA SER A 285 -0.02 -25.55 -29.43
C SER A 285 0.43 -24.92 -30.73
N ILE A 286 1.25 -25.66 -31.46
CA ILE A 286 1.82 -25.23 -32.73
C ILE A 286 1.34 -26.22 -33.79
N ASP A 287 0.81 -25.67 -34.85
CA ASP A 287 0.39 -26.42 -36.08
C ASP A 287 0.96 -25.67 -37.28
N ARG A 288 2.02 -26.21 -37.86
CA ARG A 288 2.75 -25.61 -39.00
C ARG A 288 3.19 -24.17 -38.66
N ASN A 289 2.58 -23.17 -39.29
CA ASN A 289 2.86 -21.73 -39.07
C ASN A 289 1.81 -21.01 -38.22
N LYS A 290 1.06 -21.78 -37.41
CA LYS A 290 0.02 -21.28 -36.52
C LYS A 290 0.37 -21.58 -35.07
N LEU A 291 0.36 -20.58 -34.22
CA LEU A 291 0.47 -20.68 -32.78
C LEU A 291 -0.91 -20.42 -32.16
N THR A 292 -1.41 -21.37 -31.38
CA THR A 292 -2.63 -21.20 -30.60
C THR A 292 -2.24 -21.12 -29.10
N VAL A 293 -2.73 -20.10 -28.40
CA VAL A 293 -2.45 -19.85 -27.02
C VAL A 293 -3.75 -19.91 -26.22
N LYS A 294 -3.75 -20.65 -25.12
CA LYS A 294 -4.89 -20.75 -24.17
C LYS A 294 -4.49 -20.21 -22.81
N LEU A 295 -5.41 -19.48 -22.21
CA LEU A 295 -5.27 -18.97 -20.83
C LEU A 295 -5.93 -19.95 -19.85
N ALA A 296 -5.61 -19.76 -18.57
CA ALA A 296 -6.33 -20.42 -17.49
C ALA A 296 -7.81 -20.00 -17.53
N LYS A 297 -8.69 -20.91 -17.13
CA LYS A 297 -10.11 -20.61 -16.96
C LYS A 297 -10.37 -19.81 -15.67
N GLY A 298 -11.49 -19.10 -15.62
CA GLY A 298 -11.98 -18.48 -14.37
C GLY A 298 -11.30 -17.15 -14.01
N CYS A 299 -10.87 -16.35 -14.98
CA CYS A 299 -10.40 -14.99 -14.73
C CYS A 299 -11.58 -14.10 -14.31
N ALA A 300 -11.67 -13.76 -13.03
CA ALA A 300 -12.76 -12.99 -12.47
C ALA A 300 -12.86 -11.60 -13.12
N GLY A 301 -14.08 -11.15 -13.43
CA GLY A 301 -14.36 -9.85 -14.03
C GLY A 301 -13.89 -9.68 -15.47
N ALA A 302 -13.26 -10.68 -16.10
CA ALA A 302 -12.78 -10.53 -17.48
C ALA A 302 -13.94 -10.60 -18.48
N GLN A 303 -14.10 -9.54 -19.26
CA GLN A 303 -14.98 -9.52 -20.45
C GLN A 303 -14.24 -9.97 -21.70
N GLY A 304 -12.91 -9.88 -21.68
CA GLY A 304 -12.09 -10.35 -22.79
C GLY A 304 -10.60 -10.33 -22.46
N TYR A 305 -9.81 -10.64 -23.50
CA TYR A 305 -8.38 -10.83 -23.39
C TYR A 305 -7.65 -10.24 -24.59
N ASP A 306 -6.53 -9.59 -24.35
CA ASP A 306 -5.58 -9.20 -25.38
C ASP A 306 -4.38 -10.13 -25.36
N PHE A 307 -3.99 -10.61 -26.52
CA PHE A 307 -2.83 -11.48 -26.75
C PHE A 307 -1.86 -10.78 -27.66
N VAL A 308 -0.59 -10.85 -27.36
CA VAL A 308 0.49 -10.24 -28.14
C VAL A 308 1.61 -11.23 -28.37
N ILE A 309 2.23 -11.16 -29.57
CA ILE A 309 3.43 -11.91 -29.88
C ILE A 309 4.51 -11.03 -30.50
N SER A 310 5.76 -11.42 -30.31
CA SER A 310 6.91 -10.76 -30.92
C SER A 310 8.08 -11.74 -31.09
N LYS A 311 9.00 -11.41 -31.98
CA LYS A 311 10.32 -12.07 -32.07
C LYS A 311 11.29 -11.59 -30.98
N LYS A 312 10.93 -10.52 -30.24
CA LYS A 312 11.77 -9.92 -29.21
C LYS A 312 11.21 -10.22 -27.82
N SER A 313 12.07 -10.68 -26.91
CA SER A 313 11.69 -11.01 -25.52
C SER A 313 11.31 -9.79 -24.69
N ASN A 314 11.80 -8.62 -25.03
CA ASN A 314 11.52 -7.35 -24.36
C ASN A 314 10.26 -6.61 -24.86
N MET A 315 9.38 -7.33 -25.57
CA MET A 315 8.19 -6.74 -26.21
C MET A 315 7.28 -5.96 -25.27
N LEU A 316 7.13 -6.39 -24.02
CA LEU A 316 6.28 -5.69 -23.04
C LEU A 316 6.90 -4.37 -22.58
N GLN A 317 8.23 -4.30 -22.52
CA GLN A 317 8.95 -3.07 -22.14
C GLN A 317 8.92 -2.04 -23.27
N THR A 318 9.06 -2.51 -24.51
CA THR A 318 9.10 -1.64 -25.69
C THR A 318 7.72 -1.31 -26.26
N GLY A 319 6.69 -2.05 -25.85
CA GLY A 319 5.34 -1.94 -26.45
C GLY A 319 5.26 -2.37 -27.93
N LYS A 320 6.32 -2.98 -28.48
CA LYS A 320 6.39 -3.36 -29.90
C LYS A 320 6.03 -4.83 -30.11
N PHE A 321 4.87 -5.04 -30.70
CA PHE A 321 4.32 -6.37 -30.99
C PHE A 321 4.31 -6.65 -32.50
N SER A 322 4.58 -7.91 -32.87
CA SER A 322 4.47 -8.35 -34.30
C SER A 322 3.03 -8.58 -34.67
N GLN A 323 2.25 -9.16 -33.76
CA GLN A 323 0.80 -9.34 -33.94
C GLN A 323 0.10 -9.16 -32.60
N THR A 324 -1.11 -8.63 -32.63
CA THR A 324 -2.01 -8.49 -31.48
C THR A 324 -3.37 -9.09 -31.85
N VAL A 325 -3.96 -9.88 -30.94
CA VAL A 325 -5.32 -10.43 -31.08
C VAL A 325 -6.10 -10.08 -29.84
N SER A 326 -7.28 -9.45 -30.04
CA SER A 326 -8.23 -9.23 -28.96
C SER A 326 -9.38 -10.25 -29.09
N SER A 327 -9.74 -10.87 -27.95
CA SER A 327 -10.80 -11.88 -27.90
C SER A 327 -11.81 -11.52 -26.82
N THR A 328 -13.09 -11.41 -27.19
CA THR A 328 -14.19 -11.19 -26.25
C THR A 328 -14.70 -12.53 -25.74
N GLY A 329 -14.73 -12.69 -24.41
CA GLY A 329 -15.29 -13.87 -23.74
C GLY A 329 -14.50 -15.18 -23.88
N LYS A 330 -13.55 -15.27 -24.82
CA LYS A 330 -12.81 -16.50 -25.09
C LYS A 330 -11.36 -16.40 -24.63
N PRO A 331 -10.91 -17.20 -23.62
CA PRO A 331 -9.54 -17.18 -23.12
C PRO A 331 -8.55 -17.89 -24.05
N GLN A 332 -8.65 -17.63 -25.35
CA GLN A 332 -7.83 -18.27 -26.37
C GLN A 332 -7.67 -17.36 -27.59
N ALA A 333 -6.47 -17.37 -28.16
CA ALA A 333 -6.19 -16.75 -29.47
C ALA A 333 -5.31 -17.62 -30.34
N SER A 334 -5.35 -17.37 -31.66
CA SER A 334 -4.50 -18.02 -32.66
C SER A 334 -3.81 -16.98 -33.51
N PHE A 335 -2.51 -17.12 -33.66
CA PHE A 335 -1.66 -16.34 -34.56
C PHE A 335 -1.29 -17.19 -35.75
N ARG A 336 -1.35 -16.62 -36.95
CA ARG A 336 -1.14 -17.33 -38.21
C ARG A 336 -0.01 -16.71 -39.02
N TYR A 337 0.48 -17.45 -40.01
CA TYR A 337 1.53 -17.01 -40.91
C TYR A 337 2.84 -16.65 -40.22
N LEU A 338 3.17 -17.41 -39.18
CA LEU A 338 4.38 -17.17 -38.38
C LEU A 338 5.60 -17.81 -39.04
N ALA A 339 6.67 -17.05 -39.18
CA ALA A 339 7.95 -17.58 -39.61
C ALA A 339 8.57 -18.50 -38.54
N LYS A 340 9.36 -19.50 -38.98
CA LYS A 340 10.11 -20.38 -38.07
C LYS A 340 10.97 -19.61 -37.08
N GLY A 341 11.22 -20.22 -35.94
CA GLY A 341 12.08 -19.72 -34.85
C GLY A 341 11.30 -19.33 -33.60
N THR A 342 11.99 -18.75 -32.66
CA THR A 342 11.43 -18.43 -31.34
C THR A 342 10.49 -17.22 -31.41
N TRP A 343 9.32 -17.41 -30.82
CA TRP A 343 8.33 -16.36 -30.60
C TRP A 343 8.07 -16.21 -29.11
N TYR A 344 7.84 -14.99 -28.69
CA TYR A 344 7.50 -14.62 -27.32
C TYR A 344 6.03 -14.22 -27.28
N VAL A 345 5.28 -14.73 -26.30
CA VAL A 345 3.84 -14.48 -26.18
C VAL A 345 3.52 -14.00 -24.77
N ALA A 346 2.62 -13.03 -24.67
CA ALA A 346 1.99 -12.60 -23.44
C ALA A 346 0.51 -12.32 -23.70
N ALA A 347 -0.26 -12.30 -22.61
CA ALA A 347 -1.67 -11.94 -22.65
C ALA A 347 -2.05 -11.18 -21.39
N ARG A 348 -3.17 -10.48 -21.46
CA ARG A 348 -3.82 -9.83 -20.30
C ARG A 348 -5.31 -9.88 -20.44
N SER A 349 -6.02 -9.85 -19.33
CA SER A 349 -7.47 -9.70 -19.26
C SER A 349 -7.87 -8.23 -19.40
N TRP A 350 -9.13 -7.96 -19.76
CA TRP A 350 -9.70 -6.62 -19.73
C TRP A 350 -11.19 -6.66 -19.38
N VAL A 351 -11.67 -5.54 -18.81
CA VAL A 351 -13.07 -5.20 -18.61
C VAL A 351 -13.31 -3.81 -19.18
N LEU A 352 -14.54 -3.49 -19.58
CA LEU A 352 -14.88 -2.14 -20.01
C LEU A 352 -15.31 -1.28 -18.82
N ASP A 353 -14.81 -0.05 -18.77
CA ASP A 353 -15.31 0.96 -17.86
C ASP A 353 -16.68 1.50 -18.31
N VAL A 354 -17.26 2.43 -17.54
CA VAL A 354 -18.55 3.05 -17.84
C VAL A 354 -18.56 3.90 -19.13
N GLN A 355 -17.38 4.31 -19.59
CA GLN A 355 -17.19 5.02 -20.87
C GLN A 355 -16.94 4.06 -22.05
N GLY A 356 -16.83 2.76 -21.80
CA GLY A 356 -16.54 1.75 -22.82
C GLY A 356 -15.05 1.57 -23.13
N ASN A 357 -14.14 2.14 -22.31
CA ASN A 357 -12.70 1.94 -22.44
C ASN A 357 -12.27 0.65 -21.77
N LYS A 358 -11.25 0.00 -22.32
CA LYS A 358 -10.68 -1.20 -21.71
C LYS A 358 -9.81 -0.85 -20.49
N VAL A 359 -10.16 -1.40 -19.34
CA VAL A 359 -9.30 -1.46 -18.15
C VAL A 359 -8.66 -2.85 -18.09
N TYR A 360 -7.35 -2.88 -17.87
CA TYR A 360 -6.57 -4.10 -18.03
C TYR A 360 -6.09 -4.69 -16.71
N GLY A 361 -6.09 -6.02 -16.63
CA GLY A 361 -5.24 -6.77 -15.71
C GLY A 361 -3.76 -6.70 -16.11
N SER A 362 -2.89 -7.22 -15.27
CA SER A 362 -1.46 -7.26 -15.58
C SER A 362 -1.15 -8.24 -16.72
N TRP A 363 -0.07 -7.95 -17.46
CA TRP A 363 0.44 -8.90 -18.43
C TRP A 363 0.89 -10.20 -17.75
N THR A 364 0.63 -11.34 -18.42
CA THR A 364 1.23 -12.62 -18.02
C THR A 364 2.75 -12.54 -18.12
N LYS A 365 3.45 -13.43 -17.40
CA LYS A 365 4.85 -13.68 -17.69
C LYS A 365 5.01 -14.08 -19.17
N ILE A 366 6.05 -13.54 -19.81
CA ILE A 366 6.34 -13.87 -21.23
C ILE A 366 6.68 -15.35 -21.34
N LYS A 367 6.04 -16.04 -22.29
CA LYS A 367 6.32 -17.43 -22.62
C LYS A 367 6.96 -17.51 -24.01
N ASN A 368 8.05 -18.26 -24.12
CA ASN A 368 8.67 -18.55 -25.40
C ASN A 368 8.03 -19.77 -26.06
N CYS A 369 7.89 -19.73 -27.36
CA CYS A 369 7.35 -20.80 -28.21
C CYS A 369 8.27 -20.93 -29.43
N LEU A 370 8.73 -22.14 -29.72
CA LEU A 370 9.60 -22.43 -30.88
C LEU A 370 8.74 -23.04 -31.98
N LEU A 371 8.61 -22.30 -33.16
CA LEU A 371 7.95 -22.77 -34.34
C LEU A 371 8.93 -23.40 -35.33
#